data_bd295fcc4774f4f71d50437270658a6f
#
_entry.id   bd295fcc4774f4f71d50437270658a6f
#
_cell.length_a   1.000
_cell.length_b   1.000
_cell.length_c   1.000
_cell.angle_alpha   90.00
_cell.angle_beta   90.00
_cell.angle_gamma   90.00
#
_symmetry.space_group_name_H-M   'P 1'
#
loop_
_entity.id
_entity.type
_entity.pdbx_description
1 polymer ?
#
loop_
_entity_poly.entity_id
_entity_poly.type
_entity_poly.pdbx_seq_one_letter_code
_entity_poly.pdbx_strand_id
1 'polypeptide(L)'
;MAKELVTLPATASVEDVVAIMQRDGGVIVEDMISTDVLKKFWDDLSPYLDQTPYGVEGFAGPKTKRCCALMAKSMQSQHFITQQHFLGAARDYLEEDYEFLLSDKTIKTTNTTQLSVSQAIQIWPGQKAQVLHRDDHLHHRKHPGPESQIQVLYAGTDFTEENGATLVIPGSHLWDDQRIPKKEEAIPAVMKKGSGLIYCGSLYHAGGENRSNEARTAIAFSICRGYLRQEENQYLVVPREIVLKYPKEVQDLLGYKVCEPFCGWVEMSDPSIVLQQADITTASAKNLF
;
A
#
# COMPACT_ATOMS: atom_id res chain seq x y z
N MET A 1 -25.19 9.37 3.70
CA MET A 1 -23.75 9.26 3.51
C MET A 1 -23.08 9.88 4.73
N ALA A 2 -22.04 9.26 5.26
CA ALA A 2 -21.27 9.83 6.37
C ALA A 2 -20.68 11.19 5.95
N LYS A 3 -20.75 12.19 6.81
CA LYS A 3 -20.14 13.51 6.55
C LYS A 3 -18.65 13.54 6.85
N GLU A 4 -18.14 12.52 7.55
CA GLU A 4 -16.75 12.39 7.99
C GLU A 4 -16.34 10.91 7.93
N LEU A 5 -15.06 10.66 7.71
CA LEU A 5 -14.49 9.33 7.86
C LEU A 5 -14.44 8.94 9.34
N VAL A 6 -14.64 7.66 9.61
CA VAL A 6 -14.41 7.13 10.95
C VAL A 6 -12.93 7.23 11.28
N THR A 7 -12.64 7.75 12.46
CA THR A 7 -11.30 7.79 13.04
C THR A 7 -11.25 6.89 14.27
N LEU A 8 -10.32 5.96 14.28
CA LEU A 8 -10.08 5.02 15.38
C LEU A 8 -8.78 5.38 16.11
N PRO A 9 -8.70 5.17 17.43
CA PRO A 9 -7.45 5.34 18.16
C PRO A 9 -6.44 4.24 17.82
N ALA A 10 -5.16 4.47 18.09
CA ALA A 10 -4.09 3.47 17.93
C ALA A 10 -4.31 2.17 18.73
N THR A 11 -5.20 2.17 19.72
CA THR A 11 -5.57 1.00 20.54
C THR A 11 -6.70 0.17 19.96
N ALA A 12 -7.30 0.56 18.84
CA ALA A 12 -8.31 -0.21 18.15
C ALA A 12 -7.77 -1.58 17.72
N SER A 13 -8.64 -2.57 17.62
CA SER A 13 -8.24 -3.88 17.10
C SER A 13 -8.18 -3.87 15.56
N VAL A 14 -7.54 -4.88 14.97
CA VAL A 14 -7.55 -5.08 13.51
C VAL A 14 -8.98 -5.35 13.03
N GLU A 15 -9.76 -6.09 13.81
CA GLU A 15 -11.16 -6.41 13.53
C GLU A 15 -12.03 -5.15 13.46
N ASP A 16 -11.78 -4.16 14.34
CA ASP A 16 -12.48 -2.88 14.30
C ASP A 16 -12.15 -2.12 13.00
N VAL A 17 -10.87 -2.11 12.59
CA VAL A 17 -10.41 -1.51 11.33
C VAL A 17 -11.10 -2.19 10.14
N VAL A 18 -11.07 -3.52 10.08
CA VAL A 18 -11.69 -4.32 9.02
C VAL A 18 -13.19 -4.07 8.93
N ALA A 19 -13.90 -4.04 10.08
CA ALA A 19 -15.35 -3.80 10.11
C ALA A 19 -15.73 -2.43 9.52
N ILE A 20 -14.93 -1.38 9.80
CA ILE A 20 -15.17 -0.06 9.20
C ILE A 20 -14.82 -0.06 7.72
N MET A 21 -13.72 -0.69 7.32
CA MET A 21 -13.34 -0.79 5.91
C MET A 21 -14.38 -1.56 5.07
N GLN A 22 -14.99 -2.64 5.62
CA GLN A 22 -16.07 -3.37 4.94
C GLN A 22 -17.30 -2.49 4.69
N ARG A 23 -17.60 -1.57 5.60
CA ARG A 23 -18.73 -0.66 5.47
C ARG A 23 -18.44 0.55 4.57
N ASP A 24 -17.30 1.20 4.81
CA ASP A 24 -16.97 2.52 4.26
C ASP A 24 -15.89 2.49 3.19
N GLY A 25 -15.13 1.38 3.08
CA GLY A 25 -14.00 1.24 2.16
C GLY A 25 -12.70 1.88 2.65
N GLY A 26 -12.73 2.62 3.75
CA GLY A 26 -11.56 3.25 4.35
C GLY A 26 -11.81 3.76 5.76
N VAL A 27 -10.72 3.88 6.53
CA VAL A 27 -10.75 4.30 7.94
C VAL A 27 -9.46 5.04 8.28
N ILE A 28 -9.54 6.05 9.13
CA ILE A 28 -8.36 6.71 9.70
C ILE A 28 -8.04 6.02 11.03
N VAL A 29 -6.76 5.74 11.26
CA VAL A 29 -6.24 5.29 12.55
C VAL A 29 -5.21 6.32 13.03
N GLU A 30 -5.39 6.80 14.27
CA GLU A 30 -4.49 7.79 14.86
C GLU A 30 -3.17 7.15 15.33
N ASP A 31 -2.11 7.95 15.36
CA ASP A 31 -0.82 7.62 15.98
C ASP A 31 -0.23 6.25 15.58
N MET A 32 -0.41 5.87 14.31
CA MET A 32 0.10 4.60 13.78
C MET A 32 1.63 4.52 13.76
N ILE A 33 2.29 5.66 13.55
CA ILE A 33 3.75 5.76 13.43
C ILE A 33 4.27 6.78 14.44
N SER A 34 5.21 6.35 15.26
CA SER A 34 5.81 7.22 16.28
C SER A 34 6.62 8.36 15.68
N THR A 35 6.71 9.47 16.40
CA THR A 35 7.50 10.63 15.99
C THR A 35 8.97 10.31 15.77
N ASP A 36 9.53 9.38 16.56
CA ASP A 36 10.93 8.91 16.42
C ASP A 36 11.18 8.16 15.11
N VAL A 37 10.28 7.27 14.73
CA VAL A 37 10.34 6.55 13.45
C VAL A 37 10.20 7.53 12.30
N LEU A 38 9.23 8.43 12.36
CA LEU A 38 9.03 9.46 11.34
C LEU A 38 10.27 10.36 11.20
N LYS A 39 10.87 10.78 12.31
CA LYS A 39 12.08 11.61 12.26
C LYS A 39 13.21 10.89 11.55
N LYS A 40 13.55 9.66 11.96
CA LYS A 40 14.61 8.86 11.33
C LYS A 40 14.31 8.58 9.86
N PHE A 41 13.06 8.30 9.53
CA PHE A 41 12.63 8.10 8.15
C PHE A 41 12.88 9.34 7.29
N TRP A 42 12.57 10.54 7.81
CA TRP A 42 12.84 11.79 7.08
C TRP A 42 14.32 12.12 7.00
N ASP A 43 15.10 11.83 8.05
CA ASP A 43 16.55 11.98 8.02
C ASP A 43 17.17 11.14 6.87
N ASP A 44 16.66 9.91 6.65
CA ASP A 44 17.09 9.03 5.57
C ASP A 44 16.58 9.48 4.19
N LEU A 45 15.32 9.91 4.10
CA LEU A 45 14.60 10.09 2.82
C LEU A 45 14.78 11.49 2.22
N SER A 46 14.97 12.53 3.03
CA SER A 46 15.02 13.92 2.56
C SER A 46 16.02 14.15 1.41
N PRO A 47 17.24 13.59 1.42
CA PRO A 47 18.19 13.78 0.31
C PRO A 47 17.69 13.26 -1.04
N TYR A 48 16.87 12.19 -1.01
CA TYR A 48 16.25 11.63 -2.22
C TYR A 48 15.04 12.44 -2.68
N LEU A 49 14.20 12.86 -1.72
CA LEU A 49 13.02 13.66 -2.01
C LEU A 49 13.39 15.04 -2.56
N ASP A 50 14.45 15.65 -2.06
CA ASP A 50 14.95 16.95 -2.55
C ASP A 50 15.38 16.87 -4.02
N GLN A 51 16.04 15.78 -4.41
CA GLN A 51 16.48 15.52 -5.77
C GLN A 51 15.36 15.00 -6.70
N THR A 52 14.22 14.56 -6.14
CA THR A 52 13.10 14.08 -6.93
C THR A 52 12.50 15.23 -7.76
N PRO A 53 12.40 15.10 -9.09
CA PRO A 53 11.78 16.12 -9.92
C PRO A 53 10.27 16.21 -9.66
N TYR A 54 9.70 17.36 -9.99
CA TYR A 54 8.26 17.49 -10.05
C TYR A 54 7.67 16.63 -11.16
N GLY A 55 6.41 16.22 -10.99
CA GLY A 55 5.65 15.54 -12.02
C GLY A 55 5.36 16.44 -13.23
N VAL A 56 4.73 15.84 -14.23
CA VAL A 56 4.26 16.55 -15.41
C VAL A 56 2.78 16.89 -15.29
N GLU A 57 2.26 17.71 -16.20
CA GLU A 57 0.81 17.97 -16.30
C GLU A 57 0.00 16.67 -16.36
N GLY A 58 -1.21 16.71 -15.83
CA GLY A 58 -2.11 15.57 -15.75
C GLY A 58 -2.08 14.91 -14.37
N PHE A 59 -2.20 13.59 -14.33
CA PHE A 59 -2.35 12.81 -13.09
C PHE A 59 -1.15 12.93 -12.14
N ALA A 60 0.06 13.03 -12.68
CA ALA A 60 1.28 13.16 -11.88
C ALA A 60 1.31 14.46 -11.07
N GLY A 61 0.88 15.56 -11.68
CA GLY A 61 0.80 16.89 -11.08
C GLY A 61 2.12 17.69 -11.16
N PRO A 62 2.10 18.87 -11.79
CA PRO A 62 3.33 19.67 -12.04
C PRO A 62 3.92 20.28 -10.75
N LYS A 63 3.22 20.20 -9.63
CA LYS A 63 3.70 20.62 -8.31
C LYS A 63 3.69 19.47 -7.30
N THR A 64 3.84 18.24 -7.80
CA THR A 64 3.92 17.03 -6.97
C THR A 64 5.24 16.33 -7.18
N LYS A 65 5.90 15.94 -6.10
CA LYS A 65 7.05 15.04 -6.11
C LYS A 65 6.62 13.65 -5.65
N ARG A 66 7.11 12.61 -6.32
CA ARG A 66 6.89 11.20 -5.94
C ARG A 66 8.23 10.50 -5.82
N CYS A 67 8.67 10.27 -4.59
CA CYS A 67 9.89 9.52 -4.30
C CYS A 67 9.52 8.07 -4.02
N CYS A 68 9.79 7.17 -4.95
CA CYS A 68 9.48 5.74 -4.87
C CYS A 68 10.62 4.92 -4.24
N ALA A 69 10.47 3.59 -4.20
CA ALA A 69 11.46 2.64 -3.66
C ALA A 69 11.89 2.95 -2.21
N LEU A 70 10.92 3.21 -1.33
CA LEU A 70 11.21 3.59 0.05
C LEU A 70 11.95 2.49 0.82
N MET A 71 11.67 1.22 0.49
CA MET A 71 12.36 0.07 1.09
C MET A 71 13.88 0.06 0.78
N ALA A 72 14.30 0.65 -0.34
CA ALA A 72 15.72 0.76 -0.66
C ALA A 72 16.39 1.99 -0.01
N LYS A 73 15.61 2.99 0.40
CA LYS A 73 16.11 4.31 0.80
C LYS A 73 16.14 4.52 2.31
N SER A 74 15.26 3.83 3.04
CA SER A 74 15.23 3.93 4.52
C SER A 74 14.86 2.60 5.14
N MET A 75 15.68 2.12 6.05
CA MET A 75 15.36 0.94 6.87
C MET A 75 14.14 1.14 7.77
N GLN A 76 13.76 2.40 8.03
CA GLN A 76 12.55 2.71 8.79
C GLN A 76 11.27 2.31 8.04
N SER A 77 11.35 2.12 6.72
CA SER A 77 10.23 1.65 5.88
C SER A 77 9.61 0.35 6.38
N GLN A 78 10.36 -0.49 7.09
CA GLN A 78 9.83 -1.70 7.72
C GLN A 78 8.70 -1.41 8.70
N HIS A 79 8.77 -0.34 9.48
CA HIS A 79 7.75 0.02 10.48
C HIS A 79 6.43 0.46 9.85
N PHE A 80 6.46 0.94 8.63
CA PHE A 80 5.26 1.33 7.88
C PHE A 80 4.59 0.11 7.27
N ILE A 81 5.34 -0.77 6.60
CA ILE A 81 4.76 -1.95 5.94
C ILE A 81 4.29 -3.01 6.93
N THR A 82 4.94 -3.14 8.10
CA THR A 82 4.54 -4.10 9.14
C THR A 82 3.67 -3.48 10.23
N GLN A 83 3.17 -2.27 10.03
CA GLN A 83 2.26 -1.65 11.00
C GLN A 83 1.01 -2.51 11.17
N GLN A 84 0.71 -2.85 12.42
CA GLN A 84 -0.25 -3.91 12.76
C GLN A 84 -1.64 -3.76 12.14
N HIS A 85 -2.22 -2.54 12.15
CA HIS A 85 -3.55 -2.30 11.60
C HIS A 85 -3.55 -2.40 10.08
N PHE A 86 -2.52 -1.86 9.43
CA PHE A 86 -2.39 -1.92 7.99
C PHE A 86 -2.13 -3.34 7.49
N LEU A 87 -1.09 -4.01 8.03
CA LEU A 87 -0.74 -5.36 7.60
C LEU A 87 -1.84 -6.37 7.99
N GLY A 88 -2.44 -6.21 9.18
CA GLY A 88 -3.55 -7.05 9.63
C GLY A 88 -4.76 -6.93 8.72
N ALA A 89 -5.20 -5.71 8.41
CA ALA A 89 -6.31 -5.49 7.48
C ALA A 89 -5.98 -5.99 6.06
N ALA A 90 -4.75 -5.77 5.59
CA ALA A 90 -4.35 -6.28 4.28
C ALA A 90 -4.39 -7.81 4.21
N ARG A 91 -3.95 -8.51 5.23
CA ARG A 91 -4.03 -9.97 5.30
C ARG A 91 -5.47 -10.46 5.35
N ASP A 92 -6.32 -9.85 6.16
CA ASP A 92 -7.74 -10.21 6.26
C ASP A 92 -8.48 -10.10 4.91
N TYR A 93 -8.17 -9.06 4.13
CA TYR A 93 -8.81 -8.83 2.83
C TYR A 93 -8.23 -9.63 1.67
N LEU A 94 -6.93 -9.92 1.72
CA LEU A 94 -6.20 -10.38 0.56
C LEU A 94 -5.76 -11.85 0.64
N GLU A 95 -5.59 -12.40 1.85
CA GLU A 95 -5.26 -13.80 2.04
C GLU A 95 -6.54 -14.63 2.09
N GLU A 96 -6.62 -15.62 1.22
CA GLU A 96 -7.79 -16.51 1.06
C GLU A 96 -7.34 -17.96 1.05
N ASP A 97 -8.09 -18.79 1.75
CA ASP A 97 -7.95 -20.23 1.63
C ASP A 97 -8.52 -20.70 0.29
N TYR A 98 -7.76 -21.53 -0.39
CA TYR A 98 -8.13 -22.09 -1.68
C TYR A 98 -7.93 -23.61 -1.68
N GLU A 99 -8.93 -24.32 -2.17
CA GLU A 99 -8.90 -25.78 -2.31
C GLU A 99 -9.00 -26.16 -3.79
N PHE A 100 -8.17 -27.11 -4.21
CA PHE A 100 -8.24 -27.66 -5.56
C PHE A 100 -7.93 -29.17 -5.57
N LEU A 101 -8.37 -29.84 -6.62
CA LEU A 101 -8.09 -31.26 -6.79
C LEU A 101 -6.79 -31.47 -7.58
N LEU A 102 -5.91 -32.30 -7.03
CA LEU A 102 -4.75 -32.81 -7.72
C LEU A 102 -4.90 -34.35 -7.79
N SER A 103 -5.34 -34.86 -8.93
CA SER A 103 -5.80 -36.24 -9.07
C SER A 103 -6.98 -36.55 -8.13
N ASP A 104 -6.82 -37.42 -7.16
CA ASP A 104 -7.81 -37.84 -6.16
C ASP A 104 -7.64 -37.16 -4.80
N LYS A 105 -6.70 -36.21 -4.68
CA LYS A 105 -6.39 -35.50 -3.44
C LYS A 105 -6.85 -34.07 -3.50
N THR A 106 -7.49 -33.63 -2.42
CA THR A 106 -7.75 -32.22 -2.17
C THR A 106 -6.51 -31.57 -1.58
N ILE A 107 -5.98 -30.57 -2.26
CA ILE A 107 -4.89 -29.72 -1.79
C ILE A 107 -5.49 -28.45 -1.26
N LYS A 108 -5.04 -28.03 -0.07
CA LYS A 108 -5.43 -26.77 0.57
C LYS A 108 -4.24 -25.85 0.62
N THR A 109 -4.42 -24.62 0.21
CA THR A 109 -3.38 -23.58 0.22
C THR A 109 -3.98 -22.27 0.67
N THR A 110 -3.13 -21.36 1.14
CA THR A 110 -3.52 -19.98 1.42
C THR A 110 -2.58 -19.08 0.64
N ASN A 111 -3.12 -18.18 -0.18
CA ASN A 111 -2.27 -17.22 -0.88
C ASN A 111 -1.61 -16.26 0.11
N THR A 112 -0.47 -15.69 -0.29
CA THR A 112 0.23 -14.68 0.48
C THR A 112 -0.08 -13.28 0.00
N THR A 113 0.34 -12.28 0.77
CA THR A 113 0.36 -10.87 0.39
C THR A 113 1.78 -10.39 0.14
N GLN A 114 1.93 -9.34 -0.67
CA GLN A 114 3.22 -8.73 -0.97
C GLN A 114 3.11 -7.21 -1.14
N LEU A 115 4.22 -6.50 -0.93
CA LEU A 115 4.32 -5.06 -1.21
C LEU A 115 4.14 -4.81 -2.71
N SER A 116 3.18 -3.96 -3.06
CA SER A 116 2.95 -3.52 -4.45
C SER A 116 3.79 -2.29 -4.78
N VAL A 117 3.66 -1.22 -3.99
CA VAL A 117 4.41 0.02 -4.16
C VAL A 117 4.67 0.70 -2.82
N SER A 118 5.77 1.45 -2.76
CA SER A 118 6.07 2.36 -1.65
C SER A 118 6.55 3.71 -2.18
N GLN A 119 5.91 4.81 -1.75
CA GLN A 119 6.26 6.15 -2.23
C GLN A 119 5.96 7.25 -1.22
N ALA A 120 6.82 8.27 -1.18
CA ALA A 120 6.51 9.54 -0.53
C ALA A 120 5.95 10.50 -1.58
N ILE A 121 4.76 11.02 -1.32
CA ILE A 121 4.04 11.93 -2.22
C ILE A 121 3.96 13.29 -1.57
N GLN A 122 4.69 14.25 -2.12
CA GLN A 122 4.72 15.62 -1.61
C GLN A 122 4.03 16.56 -2.60
N ILE A 123 2.92 17.16 -2.16
CA ILE A 123 2.18 18.15 -2.95
C ILE A 123 2.46 19.56 -2.45
N TRP A 124 2.86 20.42 -3.38
CA TRP A 124 3.29 21.80 -3.10
C TRP A 124 2.13 22.79 -3.28
N PRO A 125 2.26 23.99 -2.70
CA PRO A 125 1.26 25.04 -2.82
C PRO A 125 0.82 25.31 -4.26
N GLY A 126 -0.50 25.34 -4.47
CA GLY A 126 -1.12 25.54 -5.78
C GLY A 126 -1.24 24.28 -6.65
N GLN A 127 -0.87 23.08 -6.15
CA GLN A 127 -1.21 21.83 -6.83
C GLN A 127 -2.72 21.64 -6.84
N LYS A 128 -3.29 21.40 -8.00
CA LYS A 128 -4.73 21.13 -8.18
C LYS A 128 -5.06 19.72 -7.71
N ALA A 129 -6.32 19.52 -7.32
CA ALA A 129 -6.82 18.18 -6.96
C ALA A 129 -6.69 17.22 -8.13
N GLN A 130 -6.42 15.95 -7.83
CA GLN A 130 -6.48 14.88 -8.80
C GLN A 130 -7.93 14.60 -9.23
N VAL A 131 -8.09 13.89 -10.34
CA VAL A 131 -9.35 13.26 -10.68
C VAL A 131 -9.65 12.10 -9.73
N LEU A 132 -10.91 11.86 -9.41
CA LEU A 132 -11.34 10.71 -8.63
C LEU A 132 -11.04 9.42 -9.40
N HIS A 133 -10.35 8.48 -8.74
CA HIS A 133 -9.89 7.23 -9.34
C HIS A 133 -9.92 6.10 -8.30
N ARG A 134 -9.77 4.88 -8.78
CA ARG A 134 -9.48 3.65 -8.03
C ARG A 134 -8.06 3.22 -8.37
N ASP A 135 -7.33 2.69 -7.41
CA ASP A 135 -5.95 2.25 -7.66
C ASP A 135 -5.87 0.82 -8.20
N ASP A 136 -6.86 -0.02 -7.91
CA ASP A 136 -6.87 -1.43 -8.33
C ASP A 136 -7.14 -1.64 -9.83
N HIS A 137 -7.39 -0.57 -10.60
CA HIS A 137 -7.43 -0.62 -12.06
C HIS A 137 -6.19 -1.26 -12.69
N LEU A 138 -5.02 -1.13 -12.05
CA LEU A 138 -3.79 -1.75 -12.49
C LEU A 138 -3.88 -3.29 -12.57
N HIS A 139 -4.77 -3.92 -11.79
CA HIS A 139 -5.01 -5.36 -11.78
C HIS A 139 -6.19 -5.79 -12.66
N HIS A 140 -6.73 -4.87 -13.48
CA HIS A 140 -7.83 -5.13 -14.41
C HIS A 140 -9.08 -5.74 -13.75
N ARG A 141 -9.40 -5.29 -12.53
CA ARG A 141 -10.55 -5.79 -11.77
C ARG A 141 -11.86 -5.18 -12.27
N LYS A 142 -12.93 -5.97 -12.14
CA LYS A 142 -14.31 -5.50 -12.30
C LYS A 142 -14.93 -5.29 -10.92
N HIS A 143 -15.79 -4.28 -10.79
CA HIS A 143 -16.42 -3.92 -9.53
C HIS A 143 -17.93 -4.12 -9.57
N PRO A 144 -18.54 -4.49 -8.40
CA PRO A 144 -17.85 -4.90 -7.18
C PRO A 144 -17.21 -6.28 -7.34
N GLY A 145 -16.16 -6.54 -6.55
CA GLY A 145 -15.44 -7.82 -6.57
C GLY A 145 -14.46 -7.93 -5.40
N PRO A 146 -13.76 -9.07 -5.26
CA PRO A 146 -12.73 -9.22 -4.24
C PRO A 146 -11.64 -8.18 -4.41
N GLU A 147 -11.16 -7.61 -3.30
CA GLU A 147 -10.06 -6.65 -3.32
C GLU A 147 -8.77 -7.27 -3.87
N SER A 148 -8.06 -6.54 -4.70
CA SER A 148 -6.75 -6.94 -5.21
C SER A 148 -5.59 -6.32 -4.45
N GLN A 149 -5.86 -5.20 -3.75
CA GLN A 149 -4.88 -4.48 -2.95
C GLN A 149 -5.54 -3.65 -1.84
N ILE A 150 -4.80 -3.49 -0.75
CA ILE A 150 -5.11 -2.59 0.36
C ILE A 150 -4.00 -1.56 0.47
N GLN A 151 -4.38 -0.33 0.75
CA GLN A 151 -3.48 0.80 0.77
C GLN A 151 -3.49 1.51 2.12
N VAL A 152 -2.40 2.20 2.39
CA VAL A 152 -2.32 3.15 3.49
C VAL A 152 -1.61 4.43 3.04
N LEU A 153 -2.15 5.56 3.47
CA LEU A 153 -1.49 6.85 3.40
C LEU A 153 -1.20 7.32 4.81
N TYR A 154 0.04 7.23 5.24
CA TYR A 154 0.48 7.82 6.49
C TYR A 154 0.71 9.32 6.31
N ALA A 155 0.24 10.11 7.27
CA ALA A 155 0.45 11.54 7.29
C ALA A 155 1.89 11.88 7.71
N GLY A 156 2.71 12.23 6.74
CA GLY A 156 4.09 12.71 6.98
C GLY A 156 4.13 14.15 7.49
N THR A 157 3.10 14.93 7.18
CA THR A 157 2.72 16.24 7.76
C THR A 157 1.26 16.16 8.17
N ASP A 158 0.72 17.12 8.91
CA ASP A 158 -0.73 17.19 9.13
C ASP A 158 -1.47 17.27 7.78
N PHE A 159 -2.61 16.58 7.68
CA PHE A 159 -3.52 16.67 6.55
C PHE A 159 -4.72 17.53 6.94
N THR A 160 -4.91 18.61 6.23
CA THR A 160 -6.04 19.54 6.40
C THR A 160 -6.77 19.72 5.07
N GLU A 161 -7.99 20.22 5.10
CA GLU A 161 -8.70 20.57 3.87
C GLU A 161 -7.93 21.59 3.03
N GLU A 162 -7.24 22.52 3.70
CA GLU A 162 -6.51 23.61 3.03
C GLU A 162 -5.25 23.10 2.32
N ASN A 163 -4.50 22.16 2.93
CA ASN A 163 -3.26 21.64 2.34
C ASN A 163 -3.45 20.43 1.42
N GLY A 164 -4.70 20.09 1.12
CA GLY A 164 -5.03 19.05 0.16
C GLY A 164 -5.05 17.65 0.76
N ALA A 165 -5.70 17.49 1.93
CA ALA A 165 -6.03 16.16 2.45
C ALA A 165 -6.64 15.29 1.36
N THR A 166 -6.32 14.00 1.40
CA THR A 166 -6.86 13.04 0.43
C THR A 166 -8.38 13.02 0.50
N LEU A 167 -9.01 13.15 -0.66
CA LEU A 167 -10.45 13.07 -0.81
C LEU A 167 -10.85 11.60 -1.00
N VAL A 168 -11.91 11.14 -0.33
CA VAL A 168 -12.44 9.78 -0.46
C VAL A 168 -13.96 9.81 -0.57
N ILE A 169 -14.55 8.84 -1.28
CA ILE A 169 -15.99 8.65 -1.32
C ILE A 169 -16.34 7.39 -0.53
N PRO A 170 -16.76 7.50 0.74
CA PRO A 170 -17.10 6.35 1.57
C PRO A 170 -18.16 5.44 0.94
N GLY A 171 -17.95 4.12 1.00
CA GLY A 171 -18.84 3.12 0.41
C GLY A 171 -18.70 2.94 -1.11
N SER A 172 -17.84 3.71 -1.77
CA SER A 172 -17.68 3.62 -3.23
C SER A 172 -16.94 2.36 -3.70
N HIS A 173 -16.26 1.64 -2.81
CA HIS A 173 -15.65 0.34 -3.08
C HIS A 173 -16.70 -0.74 -3.43
N LEU A 174 -17.96 -0.53 -3.02
CA LEU A 174 -19.09 -1.41 -3.33
C LEU A 174 -19.81 -1.04 -4.64
N TRP A 175 -19.39 0.02 -5.33
CA TRP A 175 -20.03 0.47 -6.57
C TRP A 175 -19.57 -0.36 -7.76
N ASP A 176 -20.47 -0.50 -8.73
CA ASP A 176 -20.13 -1.06 -10.03
C ASP A 176 -19.30 -0.08 -10.90
N ASP A 177 -18.85 -0.56 -12.05
CA ASP A 177 -18.03 0.23 -12.99
C ASP A 177 -18.85 1.23 -13.82
N GLN A 178 -20.19 1.27 -13.68
CA GLN A 178 -21.06 2.18 -14.42
C GLN A 178 -21.29 3.49 -13.66
N ARG A 179 -21.15 3.47 -12.33
CA ARG A 179 -21.39 4.65 -11.50
C ARG A 179 -20.22 5.62 -11.57
N ILE A 180 -20.50 6.81 -12.10
CA ILE A 180 -19.52 7.90 -12.20
C ILE A 180 -19.40 8.60 -10.84
N PRO A 181 -18.18 8.68 -10.24
CA PRO A 181 -17.97 9.41 -8.99
C PRO A 181 -18.12 10.91 -9.19
N LYS A 182 -18.74 11.59 -8.23
CA LYS A 182 -18.90 13.05 -8.25
C LYS A 182 -18.05 13.69 -7.16
N LYS A 183 -17.43 14.83 -7.46
CA LYS A 183 -16.55 15.54 -6.53
C LYS A 183 -17.28 15.93 -5.24
N GLU A 184 -18.57 16.23 -5.32
CA GLU A 184 -19.40 16.64 -4.18
C GLU A 184 -19.73 15.47 -3.22
N GLU A 185 -19.47 14.24 -3.64
CA GLU A 185 -19.61 13.04 -2.79
C GLU A 185 -18.34 12.75 -1.99
N ALA A 186 -17.21 13.37 -2.37
CA ALA A 186 -15.93 13.15 -1.73
C ALA A 186 -15.75 13.99 -0.47
N ILE A 187 -15.20 13.40 0.55
CA ILE A 187 -14.88 14.05 1.83
C ILE A 187 -13.37 13.99 2.11
N PRO A 188 -12.78 15.02 2.74
CA PRO A 188 -11.36 15.05 3.03
C PRO A 188 -11.01 14.14 4.21
N ALA A 189 -9.94 13.37 4.08
CA ALA A 189 -9.34 12.60 5.16
C ALA A 189 -8.39 13.50 5.99
N VAL A 190 -8.99 14.32 6.85
CA VAL A 190 -8.24 15.20 7.77
C VAL A 190 -7.65 14.35 8.89
N MET A 191 -6.34 14.45 9.10
CA MET A 191 -5.64 13.65 10.12
C MET A 191 -4.32 14.30 10.53
N LYS A 192 -3.88 14.04 11.75
CA LYS A 192 -2.61 14.52 12.28
C LYS A 192 -1.44 13.70 11.75
N LYS A 193 -0.28 14.31 11.71
CA LYS A 193 1.01 13.65 11.44
C LYS A 193 1.17 12.38 12.29
N GLY A 194 1.56 11.28 11.66
CA GLY A 194 1.70 9.96 12.29
C GLY A 194 0.47 9.09 12.21
N SER A 195 -0.71 9.65 11.91
CA SER A 195 -1.93 8.89 11.63
C SER A 195 -1.87 8.29 10.21
N GLY A 196 -2.76 7.36 9.92
CA GLY A 196 -2.87 6.74 8.59
C GLY A 196 -4.32 6.55 8.15
N LEU A 197 -4.57 6.79 6.87
CA LEU A 197 -5.79 6.38 6.17
C LEU A 197 -5.53 5.01 5.54
N ILE A 198 -6.20 3.95 6.05
CA ILE A 198 -6.18 2.60 5.45
C ILE A 198 -7.43 2.47 4.57
N TYR A 199 -7.28 1.99 3.33
CA TYR A 199 -8.40 1.92 2.40
C TYR A 199 -8.25 0.82 1.34
N CYS A 200 -9.41 0.41 0.80
CA CYS A 200 -9.51 -0.56 -0.29
C CYS A 200 -9.01 0.04 -1.61
N GLY A 201 -8.29 -0.73 -2.42
CA GLY A 201 -7.85 -0.31 -3.75
C GLY A 201 -9.01 0.11 -4.67
N SER A 202 -10.19 -0.45 -4.45
CA SER A 202 -11.44 -0.14 -5.16
C SER A 202 -12.15 1.13 -4.68
N LEU A 203 -11.70 1.77 -3.59
CA LEU A 203 -12.30 3.00 -3.08
C LEU A 203 -12.00 4.19 -3.99
N TYR A 204 -13.02 4.92 -4.46
CA TYR A 204 -12.79 6.17 -5.18
C TYR A 204 -12.19 7.22 -4.26
N HIS A 205 -11.02 7.72 -4.67
CA HIS A 205 -10.28 8.74 -3.94
C HIS A 205 -9.51 9.67 -4.88
N ALA A 206 -8.92 10.72 -4.32
CA ALA A 206 -8.07 11.67 -5.06
C ALA A 206 -7.17 12.46 -4.10
N GLY A 207 -6.01 12.90 -4.56
CA GLY A 207 -5.27 13.95 -3.86
C GLY A 207 -6.06 15.25 -3.89
N GLY A 208 -6.23 15.90 -2.74
CA GLY A 208 -6.89 17.21 -2.63
C GLY A 208 -6.04 18.34 -3.20
N GLU A 209 -6.65 19.49 -3.46
CA GLU A 209 -5.95 20.71 -3.88
C GLU A 209 -5.19 21.34 -2.70
N ASN A 210 -3.89 21.58 -2.86
CA ASN A 210 -3.12 22.33 -1.85
C ASN A 210 -3.25 23.84 -2.08
N ARG A 211 -4.09 24.47 -1.27
CA ARG A 211 -4.33 25.93 -1.25
C ARG A 211 -3.53 26.63 -0.15
N SER A 212 -2.81 25.86 0.66
CA SER A 212 -1.96 26.38 1.73
C SER A 212 -0.65 26.96 1.18
N ASN A 213 0.19 27.48 2.06
CA ASN A 213 1.52 27.97 1.74
C ASN A 213 2.65 26.97 2.05
N GLU A 214 2.31 25.75 2.48
CA GLU A 214 3.25 24.71 2.85
C GLU A 214 3.02 23.41 2.05
N ALA A 215 4.08 22.62 1.85
CA ALA A 215 3.96 21.34 1.21
C ALA A 215 3.33 20.30 2.16
N ARG A 216 2.40 19.48 1.62
CA ARG A 216 1.83 18.34 2.33
C ARG A 216 2.46 17.04 1.84
N THR A 217 2.93 16.20 2.75
CA THR A 217 3.62 14.96 2.40
C THR A 217 2.89 13.75 2.98
N ALA A 218 2.53 12.81 2.09
CA ALA A 218 2.05 11.48 2.42
C ALA A 218 3.17 10.45 2.27
N ILE A 219 3.13 9.38 3.08
CA ILE A 219 3.95 8.19 2.94
C ILE A 219 3.00 7.05 2.61
N ALA A 220 3.02 6.58 1.37
CA ALA A 220 2.10 5.59 0.83
C ALA A 220 2.75 4.21 0.77
N PHE A 221 2.00 3.20 1.21
CA PHE A 221 2.29 1.79 0.99
C PHE A 221 1.04 1.09 0.48
N SER A 222 1.24 0.20 -0.51
CA SER A 222 0.18 -0.66 -1.01
C SER A 222 0.63 -2.11 -0.93
N ILE A 223 -0.24 -2.97 -0.41
CA ILE A 223 -0.07 -4.42 -0.39
C ILE A 223 -1.06 -5.03 -1.37
N CYS A 224 -0.61 -5.96 -2.21
CA CYS A 224 -1.46 -6.71 -3.13
C CYS A 224 -1.37 -8.23 -2.86
N ARG A 225 -2.28 -8.99 -3.49
CA ARG A 225 -2.23 -10.46 -3.45
C ARG A 225 -0.93 -10.98 -4.05
N GLY A 226 -0.31 -11.97 -3.45
CA GLY A 226 1.01 -12.47 -3.81
C GLY A 226 1.13 -13.05 -5.23
N TYR A 227 0.02 -13.43 -5.85
CA TYR A 227 -0.01 -13.92 -7.24
C TYR A 227 -0.25 -12.80 -8.29
N LEU A 228 -0.43 -11.55 -7.85
CA LEU A 228 -0.55 -10.39 -8.74
C LEU A 228 0.81 -9.73 -8.97
N ARG A 229 0.94 -8.99 -10.06
CA ARG A 229 2.17 -8.22 -10.31
C ARG A 229 2.18 -6.98 -9.42
N GLN A 230 3.32 -6.72 -8.78
CA GLN A 230 3.59 -5.49 -8.04
C GLN A 230 3.54 -4.28 -8.99
N GLU A 231 3.02 -3.14 -8.53
CA GLU A 231 3.04 -1.88 -9.25
C GLU A 231 4.48 -1.38 -9.44
N GLU A 232 5.29 -1.39 -8.38
CA GLU A 232 6.73 -1.16 -8.44
C GLU A 232 7.47 -2.49 -8.26
N ASN A 233 8.35 -2.83 -9.19
CA ASN A 233 9.08 -4.09 -9.16
C ASN A 233 10.11 -4.12 -8.02
N GLN A 234 9.73 -4.70 -6.88
CA GLN A 234 10.55 -4.70 -5.67
C GLN A 234 11.88 -5.45 -5.84
N TYR A 235 11.93 -6.49 -6.68
CA TYR A 235 13.16 -7.24 -6.96
C TYR A 235 14.22 -6.41 -7.71
N LEU A 236 13.79 -5.38 -8.47
CA LEU A 236 14.69 -4.51 -9.22
C LEU A 236 15.07 -3.25 -8.46
N VAL A 237 14.16 -2.71 -7.64
CA VAL A 237 14.40 -1.42 -6.97
C VAL A 237 15.00 -1.55 -5.58
N VAL A 238 14.86 -2.73 -4.92
CA VAL A 238 15.46 -2.97 -3.61
C VAL A 238 16.68 -3.88 -3.78
N PRO A 239 17.91 -3.36 -3.66
CA PRO A 239 19.11 -4.16 -3.77
C PRO A 239 19.14 -5.32 -2.77
N ARG A 240 19.65 -6.49 -3.20
CA ARG A 240 19.70 -7.70 -2.39
C ARG A 240 20.40 -7.49 -1.04
N GLU A 241 21.48 -6.73 -1.02
CA GLU A 241 22.22 -6.39 0.21
C GLU A 241 21.41 -5.54 1.19
N ILE A 242 20.37 -4.83 0.71
CA ILE A 242 19.41 -4.12 1.55
C ILE A 242 18.36 -5.12 2.05
N VAL A 243 17.83 -5.97 1.18
CA VAL A 243 16.85 -7.01 1.56
C VAL A 243 17.38 -7.89 2.68
N LEU A 244 18.65 -8.29 2.62
CA LEU A 244 19.32 -9.12 3.65
C LEU A 244 19.35 -8.48 5.05
N LYS A 245 19.22 -7.15 5.15
CA LYS A 245 19.19 -6.43 6.44
C LYS A 245 17.80 -6.41 7.07
N TYR A 246 16.77 -6.70 6.31
CA TYR A 246 15.38 -6.74 6.79
C TYR A 246 15.07 -8.06 7.51
N PRO A 247 14.15 -8.04 8.50
CA PRO A 247 13.64 -9.27 9.10
C PRO A 247 12.87 -10.10 8.06
N LYS A 248 12.75 -11.42 8.34
CA LYS A 248 12.14 -12.40 7.43
C LYS A 248 10.75 -11.97 6.95
N GLU A 249 9.89 -11.43 7.83
CA GLU A 249 8.56 -10.96 7.47
C GLU A 249 8.59 -9.88 6.38
N VAL A 250 9.52 -8.95 6.46
CA VAL A 250 9.69 -7.90 5.44
C VAL A 250 10.25 -8.49 4.14
N GLN A 251 11.18 -9.45 4.23
CA GLN A 251 11.69 -10.18 3.05
C GLN A 251 10.54 -10.90 2.33
N ASP A 252 9.64 -11.53 3.09
CA ASP A 252 8.46 -12.21 2.54
C ASP A 252 7.51 -11.21 1.84
N LEU A 253 7.25 -10.07 2.47
CA LEU A 253 6.44 -8.99 1.88
C LEU A 253 7.10 -8.36 0.64
N LEU A 254 8.42 -8.37 0.52
CA LEU A 254 9.14 -7.97 -0.70
C LEU A 254 9.04 -9.02 -1.82
N GLY A 255 8.43 -10.18 -1.54
CA GLY A 255 8.18 -11.25 -2.50
C GLY A 255 9.16 -12.42 -2.41
N TYR A 256 10.05 -12.46 -1.41
CA TYR A 256 10.99 -13.57 -1.19
C TYR A 256 10.33 -14.74 -0.45
N LYS A 257 9.09 -15.03 -0.81
CA LYS A 257 8.29 -16.19 -0.39
C LYS A 257 7.40 -16.63 -1.54
N VAL A 258 7.27 -17.94 -1.74
CA VAL A 258 6.30 -18.49 -2.70
C VAL A 258 4.89 -18.08 -2.26
N CYS A 259 4.10 -17.58 -3.20
CA CYS A 259 2.65 -17.51 -3.05
C CYS A 259 2.07 -18.83 -3.49
N GLU A 260 1.57 -19.58 -2.53
CA GLU A 260 1.01 -20.91 -2.80
C GLU A 260 -0.14 -20.84 -3.83
N PRO A 261 -0.31 -21.89 -4.68
CA PRO A 261 0.52 -23.09 -4.66
C PRO A 261 1.87 -22.97 -5.40
N PHE A 262 2.06 -22.01 -6.35
CA PHE A 262 3.23 -22.06 -7.24
C PHE A 262 3.81 -20.70 -7.66
N CYS A 263 3.21 -19.57 -7.32
CA CYS A 263 3.65 -18.28 -7.85
C CYS A 263 4.94 -17.80 -7.19
N GLY A 264 5.90 -17.34 -8.01
CA GLY A 264 7.10 -16.63 -7.55
C GLY A 264 8.31 -17.54 -7.23
N TRP A 265 8.26 -18.83 -7.50
CA TRP A 265 9.40 -19.73 -7.27
C TRP A 265 10.62 -19.37 -8.13
N VAL A 266 11.80 -19.75 -7.65
CA VAL A 266 13.09 -19.62 -8.36
C VAL A 266 13.74 -21.00 -8.40
N GLU A 267 14.03 -21.52 -9.62
CA GLU A 267 14.63 -22.84 -9.82
C GLU A 267 13.93 -23.94 -8.99
N MET A 268 12.60 -23.98 -9.07
CA MET A 268 11.75 -24.94 -8.33
C MET A 268 11.94 -24.89 -6.81
N SER A 269 12.29 -23.73 -6.28
CA SER A 269 12.51 -23.51 -4.83
C SER A 269 11.83 -22.22 -4.39
N ASP A 270 11.59 -22.11 -3.07
CA ASP A 270 11.14 -20.85 -2.47
C ASP A 270 12.13 -19.73 -2.82
N PRO A 271 11.67 -18.54 -3.24
CA PRO A 271 12.55 -17.48 -3.72
C PRO A 271 13.52 -16.94 -2.66
N SER A 272 13.31 -17.22 -1.37
CA SER A 272 14.27 -16.89 -0.31
C SER A 272 15.65 -17.54 -0.50
N ILE A 273 15.75 -18.59 -1.36
CA ILE A 273 17.03 -19.22 -1.70
C ILE A 273 18.03 -18.21 -2.27
N VAL A 274 17.57 -17.20 -3.02
CA VAL A 274 18.45 -16.18 -3.58
C VAL A 274 19.09 -15.29 -2.50
N LEU A 275 18.51 -15.24 -1.31
CA LEU A 275 19.08 -14.52 -0.16
C LEU A 275 20.15 -15.35 0.58
N GLN A 276 20.14 -16.67 0.40
CA GLN A 276 21.02 -17.60 1.10
C GLN A 276 22.26 -17.98 0.29
N GLN A 277 22.16 -17.98 -1.05
CA GLN A 277 23.20 -18.48 -1.95
C GLN A 277 23.55 -17.41 -2.99
N ALA A 278 24.85 -17.26 -3.29
CA ALA A 278 25.32 -16.34 -4.33
C ALA A 278 24.95 -16.83 -5.73
N ASP A 279 25.14 -18.13 -5.99
CA ASP A 279 24.83 -18.80 -7.25
C ASP A 279 23.73 -19.83 -7.05
N ILE A 280 22.66 -19.69 -7.81
CA ILE A 280 21.57 -20.65 -7.82
C ILE A 280 21.87 -21.64 -8.94
N THR A 281 22.26 -22.85 -8.56
CA THR A 281 22.38 -23.94 -9.50
C THR A 281 21.01 -24.59 -9.70
N THR A 282 20.76 -25.10 -10.89
CA THR A 282 19.56 -25.88 -11.23
C THR A 282 19.28 -26.93 -10.16
N ALA A 283 18.14 -26.81 -9.51
CA ALA A 283 17.65 -27.80 -8.57
C ALA A 283 16.68 -28.77 -9.28
N SER A 284 16.59 -30.00 -8.78
CA SER A 284 15.53 -30.91 -9.21
C SER A 284 14.17 -30.33 -8.81
N ALA A 285 13.16 -30.55 -9.63
CA ALA A 285 11.79 -30.20 -9.30
C ALA A 285 11.40 -30.77 -7.92
N LYS A 286 10.81 -29.92 -7.08
CA LYS A 286 10.34 -30.28 -5.73
C LYS A 286 8.89 -29.90 -5.58
N ASN A 287 8.21 -30.56 -4.66
CA ASN A 287 6.92 -30.07 -4.20
C ASN A 287 7.13 -28.78 -3.41
N LEU A 288 6.33 -27.77 -3.71
CA LEU A 288 6.39 -26.45 -3.05
C LEU A 288 5.29 -26.27 -1.98
N PHE A 289 4.49 -27.33 -1.75
CA PHE A 289 3.37 -27.36 -0.79
C PHE A 289 3.23 -28.76 -0.19
#